data_417f4968569428d8e7cc4af562ecb0a8
#
_entry.id   417f4968569428d8e7cc4af562ecb0a8
#
_cell.length_a   1.000
_cell.length_b   1.000
_cell.length_c   1.000
_cell.angle_alpha   90.00
_cell.angle_beta   90.00
_cell.angle_gamma   90.00
#
_symmetry.space_group_name_H-M   'P 1'
#
loop_
_entity.id
_entity.type
_entity.pdbx_description
1 polymer ?
#
loop_
_entity_poly.entity_id
_entity_poly.type
_entity_poly.pdbx_seq_one_letter_code
_entity_poly.pdbx_strand_id
1 'polypeptide(L)'
;YAAETYTKPVLPEAAKENSERGAEAAAEHYLALLVYAWNTGDTQPFADMSASDSKFAHEVTQKISDLYGNGWVYDNSSVVEHVLKLEPAEAADEESASNAVNVVFAINSSDGTICQNKNIYLRDQKYHSVFALVMAWENDRWVVTQAGMEKTNA
;
A
#
# COMPACT_ATOMS: atom_id res chain seq x y z
N TYR A 1 1.11 15.15 -19.30
CA TYR A 1 1.54 14.52 -18.05
C TYR A 1 0.41 13.72 -17.41
N ALA A 2 0.76 12.53 -16.91
CA ALA A 2 -0.26 11.54 -16.54
C ALA A 2 -0.90 11.76 -15.17
N ALA A 3 -0.29 12.52 -14.27
CA ALA A 3 -0.77 12.66 -12.90
C ALA A 3 -2.22 13.15 -12.80
N GLU A 4 -2.62 14.00 -13.71
CA GLU A 4 -3.97 14.57 -13.71
C GLU A 4 -5.06 13.57 -14.09
N THR A 5 -4.69 12.41 -14.62
CA THR A 5 -5.65 11.40 -15.04
C THR A 5 -6.04 10.46 -13.90
N TYR A 6 -5.37 10.56 -12.75
CA TYR A 6 -5.62 9.67 -11.62
C TYR A 6 -6.46 10.37 -10.56
N THR A 7 -7.43 9.64 -10.05
CA THR A 7 -8.32 10.12 -8.99
C THR A 7 -7.90 9.49 -7.66
N LYS A 8 -7.84 10.31 -6.62
CA LYS A 8 -7.53 9.80 -5.28
C LYS A 8 -8.56 8.75 -4.86
N PRO A 9 -8.13 7.55 -4.44
CA PRO A 9 -9.05 6.52 -3.97
C PRO A 9 -9.87 6.99 -2.77
N VAL A 10 -11.14 6.59 -2.73
CA VAL A 10 -12.06 6.91 -1.64
C VAL A 10 -12.16 5.71 -0.72
N LEU A 11 -12.07 5.93 0.60
CA LEU A 11 -12.14 4.86 1.59
C LEU A 11 -13.49 4.16 1.51
N PRO A 12 -13.52 2.83 1.26
CA PRO A 12 -14.78 2.08 1.21
C PRO A 12 -15.48 2.07 2.57
N GLU A 13 -16.80 1.97 2.56
CA GLU A 13 -17.56 1.91 3.80
C GLU A 13 -17.17 0.71 4.67
N ALA A 14 -16.90 -0.44 4.04
CA ALA A 14 -16.47 -1.64 4.78
C ALA A 14 -15.18 -1.39 5.57
N ALA A 15 -14.29 -0.54 5.08
CA ALA A 15 -13.02 -0.22 5.74
C ALA A 15 -13.21 0.62 7.02
N LYS A 16 -14.41 1.10 7.26
CA LYS A 16 -14.74 1.87 8.46
C LYS A 16 -15.25 1.00 9.61
N GLU A 17 -15.31 -0.31 9.41
CA GLU A 17 -15.76 -1.26 10.43
C GLU A 17 -14.57 -1.79 11.24
N ASN A 18 -14.75 -1.87 12.55
CA ASN A 18 -13.76 -2.52 13.42
C ASN A 18 -14.03 -4.03 13.42
N SER A 19 -13.58 -4.68 12.35
CA SER A 19 -13.77 -6.11 12.12
C SER A 19 -12.67 -6.62 11.21
N GLU A 20 -12.52 -7.94 11.09
CA GLU A 20 -11.55 -8.51 10.14
C GLU A 20 -11.87 -8.11 8.71
N ARG A 21 -13.15 -8.10 8.37
CA ARG A 21 -13.60 -7.63 7.05
C ARG A 21 -13.23 -6.16 6.83
N GLY A 22 -13.38 -5.34 7.86
CA GLY A 22 -12.98 -3.93 7.81
C GLY A 22 -11.48 -3.77 7.62
N ALA A 23 -10.69 -4.59 8.32
CA ALA A 23 -9.23 -4.59 8.18
C ALA A 23 -8.82 -4.99 6.77
N GLU A 24 -9.46 -6.00 6.18
CA GLU A 24 -9.18 -6.42 4.81
C GLU A 24 -9.47 -5.30 3.81
N ALA A 25 -10.64 -4.66 3.93
CA ALA A 25 -11.02 -3.57 3.04
C ALA A 25 -10.07 -2.38 3.19
N ALA A 26 -9.66 -2.07 4.41
CA ALA A 26 -8.70 -1.00 4.68
C ALA A 26 -7.33 -1.32 4.10
N ALA A 27 -6.90 -2.58 4.18
CA ALA A 27 -5.62 -3.01 3.60
C ALA A 27 -5.62 -2.90 2.08
N GLU A 28 -6.72 -3.26 1.42
CA GLU A 28 -6.87 -3.07 -0.02
C GLU A 28 -6.84 -1.59 -0.40
N HIS A 29 -7.48 -0.75 0.41
CA HIS A 29 -7.46 0.70 0.21
C HIS A 29 -6.03 1.24 0.33
N TYR A 30 -5.25 0.73 1.29
CA TYR A 30 -3.86 1.12 1.46
C TYR A 30 -3.04 0.81 0.20
N LEU A 31 -3.26 -0.37 -0.39
CA LEU A 31 -2.62 -0.72 -1.66
C LEU A 31 -3.02 0.25 -2.78
N ALA A 32 -4.30 0.62 -2.84
CA ALA A 32 -4.77 1.60 -3.82
C ALA A 32 -4.11 2.97 -3.63
N LEU A 33 -3.91 3.39 -2.38
CA LEU A 33 -3.21 4.64 -2.06
C LEU A 33 -1.73 4.56 -2.47
N LEU A 34 -1.11 3.40 -2.32
CA LEU A 34 0.27 3.19 -2.75
C LEU A 34 0.39 3.35 -4.26
N VAL A 35 -0.52 2.73 -5.02
CA VAL A 35 -0.55 2.86 -6.48
C VAL A 35 -0.79 4.31 -6.89
N TYR A 36 -1.72 4.99 -6.23
CA TYR A 36 -1.98 6.41 -6.47
C TYR A 36 -0.73 7.26 -6.23
N ALA A 37 -0.01 6.98 -5.13
CA ALA A 37 1.23 7.70 -4.80
C ALA A 37 2.29 7.50 -5.89
N TRP A 38 2.46 6.27 -6.38
CA TRP A 38 3.42 6.00 -7.47
C TRP A 38 3.04 6.73 -8.75
N ASN A 39 1.75 6.80 -9.09
CA ASN A 39 1.30 7.41 -10.35
C ASN A 39 1.20 8.93 -10.32
N THR A 40 1.18 9.54 -9.14
CA THR A 40 0.99 11.00 -9.01
C THR A 40 2.11 11.72 -8.28
N GLY A 41 2.89 11.01 -7.49
CA GLY A 41 3.87 11.63 -6.58
C GLY A 41 3.25 12.13 -5.29
N ASP A 42 1.91 12.04 -5.14
CA ASP A 42 1.21 12.48 -3.92
C ASP A 42 1.22 11.35 -2.89
N THR A 43 2.15 11.42 -1.95
CA THR A 43 2.32 10.39 -0.91
C THR A 43 1.50 10.67 0.35
N GLN A 44 0.86 11.82 0.46
CA GLN A 44 0.19 12.22 1.69
C GLN A 44 -0.94 11.27 2.12
N PRO A 45 -1.86 10.87 1.22
CA PRO A 45 -2.92 9.93 1.63
C PRO A 45 -2.37 8.60 2.13
N PHE A 46 -1.33 8.10 1.50
CA PHE A 46 -0.65 6.86 1.91
C PHE A 46 0.01 7.04 3.28
N ALA A 47 0.73 8.14 3.48
CA ALA A 47 1.40 8.44 4.74
C ALA A 47 0.38 8.61 5.89
N ASP A 48 -0.73 9.27 5.61
CA ASP A 48 -1.77 9.50 6.62
C ASP A 48 -2.39 8.21 7.16
N MET A 49 -2.40 7.15 6.37
CA MET A 49 -2.92 5.85 6.78
C MET A 49 -1.85 4.98 7.46
N SER A 50 -0.60 5.40 7.41
CA SER A 50 0.53 4.68 7.99
C SER A 50 0.80 5.17 9.41
N ALA A 51 1.26 4.27 10.29
CA ALA A 51 1.76 4.68 11.59
C ALA A 51 2.99 5.58 11.41
N SER A 52 3.16 6.55 12.28
CA SER A 52 4.24 7.54 12.17
C SER A 52 5.63 6.92 12.22
N ASP A 53 5.77 5.75 12.84
CA ASP A 53 7.03 5.01 12.92
C ASP A 53 7.13 3.85 11.92
N SER A 54 6.25 3.81 10.94
CA SER A 54 6.27 2.75 9.93
C SER A 54 7.50 2.88 9.04
N LYS A 55 8.39 1.90 9.14
CA LYS A 55 9.60 1.85 8.31
C LYS A 55 9.25 1.71 6.83
N PHE A 56 8.27 0.86 6.52
CA PHE A 56 7.81 0.66 5.15
C PHE A 56 7.33 1.97 4.52
N ALA A 57 6.49 2.72 5.25
CA ALA A 57 5.95 3.98 4.75
C ALA A 57 7.06 5.02 4.52
N HIS A 58 8.01 5.11 5.44
CA HIS A 58 9.14 6.05 5.29
C HIS A 58 9.99 5.70 4.07
N GLU A 59 10.30 4.43 3.87
CA GLU A 59 11.11 4.00 2.72
C GLU A 59 10.39 4.23 1.39
N VAL A 60 9.10 3.91 1.32
CA VAL A 60 8.31 4.08 0.10
C VAL A 60 8.13 5.56 -0.24
N THR A 61 7.76 6.38 0.74
CA THR A 61 7.56 7.80 0.49
C THR A 61 8.85 8.48 0.05
N GLN A 62 9.99 8.05 0.60
CA GLN A 62 11.29 8.57 0.19
C GLN A 62 11.62 8.19 -1.26
N LYS A 63 11.38 6.94 -1.64
CA LYS A 63 11.62 6.49 -3.02
C LYS A 63 10.77 7.24 -4.02
N ILE A 64 9.48 7.44 -3.70
CA ILE A 64 8.57 8.17 -4.58
C ILE A 64 9.01 9.63 -4.69
N SER A 65 9.35 10.26 -3.57
CA SER A 65 9.80 11.65 -3.54
C SER A 65 11.08 11.83 -4.37
N ASP A 66 12.05 10.92 -4.22
CA ASP A 66 13.29 10.97 -4.98
C ASP A 66 13.04 10.82 -6.47
N LEU A 67 12.17 9.90 -6.87
CA LEU A 67 11.84 9.69 -8.27
C LEU A 67 11.17 10.93 -8.87
N TYR A 68 10.19 11.51 -8.16
CA TYR A 68 9.46 12.67 -8.66
C TYR A 68 10.29 13.96 -8.63
N GLY A 69 11.45 13.95 -7.95
CA GLY A 69 12.40 15.07 -8.00
C GLY A 69 12.93 15.30 -9.42
N ASN A 70 13.01 14.26 -10.25
CA ASN A 70 13.51 14.35 -11.62
C ASN A 70 12.85 13.37 -12.59
N GLY A 71 11.61 12.95 -12.28
CA GLY A 71 10.90 12.03 -13.14
C GLY A 71 9.43 11.86 -12.75
N TRP A 72 8.83 10.84 -13.30
CA TRP A 72 7.41 10.49 -13.04
C TRP A 72 7.16 9.03 -13.41
N VAL A 73 6.03 8.52 -12.95
CA VAL A 73 5.56 7.16 -13.24
C VAL A 73 4.16 7.25 -13.81
N TYR A 74 3.89 6.42 -14.80
CA TYR A 74 2.58 6.33 -15.45
C TYR A 74 2.16 4.86 -15.53
N ASP A 75 0.89 4.60 -15.23
CA ASP A 75 0.28 3.27 -15.38
C ASP A 75 0.90 2.18 -14.49
N ASN A 76 1.41 2.57 -13.33
CA ASN A 76 1.75 1.60 -12.28
C ASN A 76 0.45 1.00 -11.76
N SER A 77 0.40 -0.30 -11.55
CA SER A 77 -0.81 -0.98 -11.09
C SER A 77 -0.49 -2.13 -10.15
N SER A 78 -1.42 -2.42 -9.27
CA SER A 78 -1.38 -3.60 -8.40
C SER A 78 -2.79 -4.05 -8.13
N VAL A 79 -3.03 -5.35 -8.25
CA VAL A 79 -4.34 -5.97 -8.06
C VAL A 79 -4.21 -7.12 -7.08
N VAL A 80 -5.12 -7.20 -6.11
CA VAL A 80 -5.18 -8.32 -5.19
C VAL A 80 -5.78 -9.51 -5.94
N GLU A 81 -5.03 -10.61 -6.01
CA GLU A 81 -5.49 -11.85 -6.62
C GLU A 81 -6.12 -12.78 -5.58
N HIS A 82 -5.49 -12.88 -4.41
CA HIS A 82 -5.94 -13.76 -3.34
C HIS A 82 -5.65 -13.15 -1.98
N VAL A 83 -6.54 -13.40 -1.02
CA VAL A 83 -6.28 -13.13 0.38
C VAL A 83 -5.66 -14.40 0.96
N LEU A 84 -4.39 -14.34 1.32
CA LEU A 84 -3.65 -15.49 1.84
C LEU A 84 -3.82 -15.65 3.35
N LYS A 85 -4.02 -14.55 4.07
CA LYS A 85 -4.20 -14.57 5.51
C LYS A 85 -5.07 -13.38 5.92
N LEU A 86 -6.00 -13.63 6.82
CA LEU A 86 -6.82 -12.60 7.46
C LEU A 86 -7.16 -13.13 8.85
N GLU A 87 -6.38 -12.72 9.85
CA GLU A 87 -6.55 -13.25 11.20
C GLU A 87 -6.05 -12.25 12.23
N PRO A 88 -6.54 -12.34 13.49
CA PRO A 88 -6.01 -11.48 14.55
C PRO A 88 -4.51 -11.66 14.68
N ALA A 89 -3.79 -10.55 14.87
CA ALA A 89 -2.35 -10.61 15.07
C ALA A 89 -2.05 -11.17 16.47
N GLU A 90 -1.05 -12.04 16.54
CA GLU A 90 -0.57 -12.52 17.82
C GLU A 90 0.16 -11.38 18.53
N ALA A 91 -0.22 -11.17 19.79
CA ALA A 91 0.42 -10.14 20.60
C ALA A 91 1.77 -10.62 21.12
N ALA A 92 2.75 -9.72 21.12
CA ALA A 92 4.02 -9.99 21.80
C ALA A 92 3.83 -10.05 23.31
N ASP A 93 2.81 -9.38 23.82
CA ASP A 93 2.38 -9.42 25.22
C ASP A 93 0.87 -9.16 25.28
N GLU A 94 0.29 -9.34 26.48
CA GLU A 94 -1.16 -9.18 26.67
C GLU A 94 -1.64 -7.74 26.41
N GLU A 95 -0.79 -6.76 26.59
CA GLU A 95 -1.16 -5.37 26.37
C GLU A 95 -1.25 -5.01 24.89
N SER A 96 -0.47 -5.67 24.06
CA SER A 96 -0.50 -5.44 22.61
C SER A 96 -1.56 -6.27 21.90
N ALA A 97 -2.29 -7.11 22.61
CA ALA A 97 -3.20 -8.10 22.04
C ALA A 97 -4.43 -7.54 21.36
N SER A 98 -4.75 -6.29 21.59
CA SER A 98 -6.03 -5.77 21.16
C SER A 98 -5.96 -5.16 19.77
N ASN A 99 -6.98 -5.41 18.97
CA ASN A 99 -7.32 -4.63 17.79
C ASN A 99 -6.32 -4.66 16.62
N ALA A 100 -5.44 -5.65 16.55
CA ALA A 100 -4.56 -5.80 15.40
C ALA A 100 -4.96 -7.02 14.58
N VAL A 101 -4.85 -6.88 13.26
CA VAL A 101 -5.20 -7.94 12.30
C VAL A 101 -4.06 -8.07 11.30
N ASN A 102 -3.61 -9.31 11.08
CA ASN A 102 -2.67 -9.61 10.01
C ASN A 102 -3.43 -9.83 8.71
N VAL A 103 -3.07 -9.09 7.68
CA VAL A 103 -3.64 -9.24 6.34
C VAL A 103 -2.50 -9.54 5.38
N VAL A 104 -2.61 -10.62 4.62
CA VAL A 104 -1.60 -10.99 3.62
C VAL A 104 -2.29 -11.22 2.30
N PHE A 105 -1.84 -10.50 1.27
CA PHE A 105 -2.38 -10.61 -0.09
C PHE A 105 -1.34 -11.19 -1.04
N ALA A 106 -1.83 -12.01 -1.98
CA ALA A 106 -1.08 -12.27 -3.21
C ALA A 106 -1.52 -11.21 -4.20
N ILE A 107 -0.57 -10.44 -4.73
CA ILE A 107 -0.87 -9.35 -5.66
C ILE A 107 -0.14 -9.54 -6.99
N ASN A 108 -0.76 -9.02 -8.05
CA ASN A 108 -0.17 -8.95 -9.38
C ASN A 108 0.03 -7.48 -9.70
N SER A 109 1.26 -7.12 -10.04
CA SER A 109 1.65 -5.73 -10.23
C SER A 109 2.28 -5.50 -11.59
N SER A 110 2.22 -4.25 -12.05
CA SER A 110 2.95 -3.78 -13.23
C SER A 110 3.68 -2.49 -12.87
N ASP A 111 4.94 -2.40 -13.25
CA ASP A 111 5.75 -1.18 -13.02
C ASP A 111 5.28 0.00 -13.88
N GLY A 112 4.56 -0.27 -14.98
CA GLY A 112 4.16 0.78 -15.90
C GLY A 112 5.34 1.42 -16.62
N THR A 113 5.23 2.70 -16.90
CA THR A 113 6.27 3.49 -17.59
C THR A 113 6.90 4.45 -16.58
N ILE A 114 8.22 4.46 -16.55
CA ILE A 114 8.99 5.33 -15.65
C ILE A 114 9.83 6.27 -16.49
N CYS A 115 9.76 7.56 -16.20
CA CYS A 115 10.64 8.57 -16.75
C CYS A 115 11.54 9.08 -15.62
N GLN A 116 12.83 9.08 -15.84
CA GLN A 116 13.80 9.59 -14.85
C GLN A 116 14.98 10.22 -15.58
N ASN A 117 15.41 11.39 -15.14
CA ASN A 117 16.53 12.12 -15.76
C ASN A 117 16.34 12.31 -17.26
N LYS A 118 15.10 12.60 -17.69
CA LYS A 118 14.70 12.80 -19.09
C LYS A 118 14.76 11.54 -19.96
N ASN A 119 14.97 10.38 -19.36
CA ASN A 119 14.96 9.10 -20.05
C ASN A 119 13.69 8.34 -19.71
N ILE A 120 13.02 7.82 -20.73
CA ILE A 120 11.82 7.02 -20.54
C ILE A 120 12.21 5.55 -20.52
N TYR A 121 11.85 4.89 -19.45
CA TYR A 121 12.04 3.46 -19.31
C TYR A 121 10.68 2.79 -19.44
N LEU A 122 10.49 2.02 -20.51
CA LEU A 122 9.30 1.22 -20.69
C LEU A 122 9.54 -0.10 -19.98
N ARG A 123 9.08 -0.20 -18.77
CA ARG A 123 9.24 -1.45 -18.03
C ARG A 123 8.08 -2.40 -18.23
N ASP A 124 6.88 -1.90 -18.15
CA ASP A 124 5.64 -2.67 -18.36
C ASP A 124 5.78 -4.14 -17.92
N GLN A 125 6.64 -4.36 -16.92
CA GLN A 125 6.94 -5.67 -16.38
C GLN A 125 5.92 -6.05 -15.34
N LYS A 126 5.29 -7.20 -15.57
CA LYS A 126 4.34 -7.75 -14.62
C LYS A 126 5.08 -8.68 -13.68
N TYR A 127 4.70 -8.65 -12.41
CA TYR A 127 5.30 -9.52 -11.41
C TYR A 127 4.30 -9.82 -10.32
N HIS A 128 4.53 -10.94 -9.63
CA HIS A 128 3.72 -11.34 -8.48
C HIS A 128 4.46 -11.04 -7.20
N SER A 129 3.72 -10.64 -6.17
CA SER A 129 4.29 -10.34 -4.87
C SER A 129 3.35 -10.81 -3.77
N VAL A 130 3.90 -10.99 -2.59
CA VAL A 130 3.14 -11.15 -1.36
C VAL A 130 3.24 -9.84 -0.60
N PHE A 131 2.10 -9.25 -0.27
CA PHE A 131 2.02 -8.00 0.49
C PHE A 131 1.41 -8.29 1.85
N ALA A 132 2.22 -8.16 2.89
CA ALA A 132 1.81 -8.44 4.26
C ALA A 132 1.67 -7.14 5.05
N LEU A 133 0.56 -7.00 5.78
CA LEU A 133 0.27 -5.80 6.55
C LEU A 133 -0.19 -6.19 7.95
N VAL A 134 0.19 -5.36 8.93
CA VAL A 134 -0.41 -5.41 10.26
C VAL A 134 -1.30 -4.19 10.38
N MET A 135 -2.61 -4.44 10.55
CA MET A 135 -3.63 -3.41 10.66
C MET A 135 -3.99 -3.22 12.12
N ALA A 136 -3.99 -2.00 12.62
CA ALA A 136 -4.41 -1.69 13.99
C ALA A 136 -5.58 -0.72 13.96
N TRP A 137 -6.58 -0.99 14.82
CA TRP A 137 -7.73 -0.09 14.98
C TRP A 137 -7.39 0.94 16.04
N GLU A 138 -7.23 2.19 15.64
CA GLU A 138 -6.83 3.30 16.51
C GLU A 138 -7.65 4.53 16.16
N ASN A 139 -8.18 5.21 17.15
CA ASN A 139 -8.95 6.45 16.97
C ASN A 139 -10.06 6.30 15.93
N ASP A 140 -10.81 5.22 16.05
CA ASP A 140 -11.97 4.90 15.19
C ASP A 140 -11.64 4.72 13.72
N ARG A 141 -10.41 4.26 13.42
CA ARG A 141 -10.00 3.95 12.05
C ARG A 141 -8.91 2.87 12.02
N TRP A 142 -8.74 2.27 10.85
CA TRP A 142 -7.64 1.34 10.62
C TRP A 142 -6.37 2.10 10.23
N VAL A 143 -5.26 1.72 10.84
CA VAL A 143 -3.93 2.27 10.59
C VAL A 143 -2.99 1.11 10.26
N VAL A 144 -2.14 1.28 9.27
CA VAL A 144 -1.13 0.27 8.93
C VAL A 144 0.11 0.53 9.79
N THR A 145 0.39 -0.37 10.72
CA THR A 145 1.52 -0.23 11.64
C THR A 145 2.80 -0.83 11.07
N GLN A 146 2.65 -1.90 10.29
CA GLN A 146 3.79 -2.55 9.63
C GLN A 146 3.33 -3.07 8.28
N ALA A 147 4.22 -3.07 7.32
CA ALA A 147 3.95 -3.65 6.01
C ALA A 147 5.25 -4.13 5.38
N GLY A 148 5.13 -5.08 4.48
CA GLY A 148 6.25 -5.58 3.71
C GLY A 148 5.77 -6.19 2.43
N MET A 149 6.58 -6.11 1.39
CA MET A 149 6.26 -6.65 0.09
C MET A 149 7.45 -7.44 -0.42
N GLU A 150 7.18 -8.65 -0.89
CA GLU A 150 8.23 -9.53 -1.40
C GLU A 150 7.80 -10.13 -2.73
N LYS A 151 8.63 -9.98 -3.76
CA LYS A 151 8.37 -10.59 -5.07
C LYS A 151 8.45 -12.10 -4.96
N THR A 152 7.55 -12.78 -5.66
CA THR A 152 7.53 -14.23 -5.71
C THR A 152 7.93 -14.71 -7.09
N ASN A 153 8.38 -15.97 -7.16
CA ASN A 153 8.81 -16.58 -8.42
C ASN A 153 7.69 -17.34 -9.13
N ALA A 154 6.47 -17.06 -8.77
CA ALA A 154 5.33 -17.76 -9.38
C ALA A 154 4.93 -17.16 -10.72
#